data_24058006616a36f78ea7a7b83c49d081
#
_entry.id   24058006616a36f78ea7a7b83c49d081
#
_cell.length_a   1.000
_cell.length_b   1.000
_cell.length_c   1.000
_cell.angle_alpha   90.00
_cell.angle_beta   90.00
_cell.angle_gamma   90.00
#
_symmetry.space_group_name_H-M   'P 1'
#
loop_
_entity.id
_entity.type
_entity.pdbx_description
1 polymer ?
#
loop_
_entity_poly.entity_id
_entity_poly.type
_entity_poly.pdbx_seq_one_letter_code
_entity_poly.pdbx_strand_id
1 'polypeptide(L)'
;MVTTHNLGFPRIGANRELKSALESYWKGDSSLDDLKSAGAQLRRRHWAAQSGLALAPVGDFAFYDHLLDMSFTLGHLPERVRGFGGDPLDNAFRVARGRSAGGAAHAHCCGADVAAGEMTKWFDTNYHYIVPEFTAATTFALDASRLLEQLAEARAQGVRAKPVIVGPVTYLALGKSKDGSDRLALLPRLVPVYAQLLELLAAQGVEWVQVDEPILVTELDADWRHAFNLAYHDLKAARVKLLLATYFGPLEDNAHLAANLPVAGLHVDAIEGRDELGPLLNMLSPMKVLSLGVVNGRNVWKTDLAATLDWLEPLHERLGERLWLAPSCSLLHVPVDLAQERRLDPELKSWLAFALQKLEELQLLARALDGGRASVREALAANAAAVEARRRSPRVHDAAVRAAVAALGADLGRRRSPYAQRAPRQAALLQLPAFPTTTIGSFPQTAEIRRARAEFKAGRLDQAGYEAAMRAEIARSVR
;
A
#
# COMPACT_ATOMS: atom_id res chain seq x y z
N MET A 1 26.29 8.67 10.80
CA MET A 1 24.92 9.24 10.90
C MET A 1 23.96 8.24 10.30
N VAL A 2 22.91 7.89 11.04
CA VAL A 2 21.90 6.90 10.58
C VAL A 2 21.10 7.45 9.41
N THR A 3 21.03 6.69 8.33
CA THR A 3 20.23 7.08 7.15
C THR A 3 18.75 6.80 7.40
N THR A 4 17.91 7.83 7.28
CA THR A 4 16.45 7.70 7.34
C THR A 4 15.85 7.83 5.95
N HIS A 5 14.85 7.00 5.65
CA HIS A 5 14.11 7.09 4.40
C HIS A 5 12.65 6.65 4.59
N ASN A 6 11.83 6.90 3.58
CA ASN A 6 10.45 6.45 3.51
C ASN A 6 10.26 5.50 2.31
N LEU A 7 9.36 4.54 2.42
CA LEU A 7 9.03 3.59 1.35
C LEU A 7 7.98 4.14 0.38
N GLY A 8 7.16 5.08 0.82
CA GLY A 8 6.13 5.76 0.05
C GLY A 8 5.27 6.63 0.97
N PHE A 9 4.59 7.61 0.39
CA PHE A 9 3.81 8.61 1.13
C PHE A 9 2.33 8.60 0.72
N PRO A 10 1.37 8.99 1.61
CA PRO A 10 -0.05 9.04 1.27
C PRO A 10 -0.33 10.01 0.12
N ARG A 11 -0.81 9.49 -1.02
CA ARG A 11 -1.05 10.27 -2.22
C ARG A 11 -2.28 11.18 -2.17
N ILE A 12 -3.24 10.86 -1.26
CA ILE A 12 -4.58 11.44 -1.26
C ILE A 12 -4.62 12.94 -0.91
N GLY A 13 -3.60 13.44 -0.18
CA GLY A 13 -3.58 14.78 0.41
C GLY A 13 -4.33 14.85 1.74
N ALA A 14 -3.96 15.83 2.59
CA ALA A 14 -4.49 15.97 3.95
C ALA A 14 -6.01 16.20 4.00
N ASN A 15 -6.58 16.85 2.97
CA ASN A 15 -8.00 17.10 2.81
C ASN A 15 -8.64 16.33 1.66
N ARG A 16 -8.01 15.21 1.23
CA ARG A 16 -8.47 14.35 0.12
C ARG A 16 -8.50 15.09 -1.23
N GLU A 17 -7.57 16.01 -1.45
CA GLU A 17 -7.50 16.86 -2.64
C GLU A 17 -7.40 16.06 -3.93
N LEU A 18 -6.62 14.96 -3.94
CA LEU A 18 -6.53 14.09 -5.11
C LEU A 18 -7.89 13.50 -5.48
N LYS A 19 -8.65 13.05 -4.48
CA LYS A 19 -10.00 12.50 -4.72
C LYS A 19 -10.91 13.55 -5.34
N SER A 20 -10.93 14.76 -4.80
CA SER A 20 -11.75 15.86 -5.30
C SER A 20 -11.37 16.24 -6.73
N ALA A 21 -10.07 16.30 -7.05
CA ALA A 21 -9.58 16.60 -8.39
C ALA A 21 -9.96 15.50 -9.39
N LEU A 22 -9.82 14.22 -9.02
CA LEU A 22 -10.23 13.09 -9.85
C LEU A 22 -11.75 13.08 -10.13
N GLU A 23 -12.57 13.31 -9.09
CA GLU A 23 -14.03 13.33 -9.24
C GLU A 23 -14.49 14.51 -10.11
N SER A 24 -13.88 15.69 -9.96
CA SER A 24 -14.13 16.86 -10.80
C SER A 24 -13.78 16.58 -12.26
N TYR A 25 -12.60 16.03 -12.51
CA TYR A 25 -12.16 15.66 -13.86
C TYR A 25 -13.08 14.61 -14.50
N TRP A 26 -13.46 13.55 -13.80
CA TRP A 26 -14.33 12.50 -14.31
C TRP A 26 -15.78 12.96 -14.57
N LYS A 27 -16.22 14.06 -13.93
CA LYS A 27 -17.51 14.70 -14.21
C LYS A 27 -17.44 15.68 -15.38
N GLY A 28 -16.25 16.06 -15.83
CA GLY A 28 -16.05 17.09 -16.84
C GLY A 28 -16.05 18.52 -16.28
N ASP A 29 -15.99 18.68 -14.95
CA ASP A 29 -15.99 19.99 -14.26
C ASP A 29 -14.59 20.66 -14.27
N SER A 30 -13.54 19.90 -14.58
CA SER A 30 -12.16 20.39 -14.69
C SER A 30 -11.41 19.71 -15.83
N SER A 31 -10.33 20.34 -16.30
CA SER A 31 -9.50 19.84 -17.38
C SER A 31 -8.49 18.78 -16.91
N LEU A 32 -7.87 18.08 -17.85
CA LEU A 32 -6.74 17.17 -17.57
C LEU A 32 -5.53 17.93 -16.99
N ASP A 33 -5.29 19.14 -17.47
CA ASP A 33 -4.18 20.00 -16.99
C ASP A 33 -4.42 20.44 -15.53
N ASP A 34 -5.68 20.73 -15.15
CA ASP A 34 -6.03 20.99 -13.75
C ASP A 34 -5.75 19.78 -12.86
N LEU A 35 -6.10 18.58 -13.33
CA LEU A 35 -5.82 17.35 -12.60
C LEU A 35 -4.30 17.11 -12.45
N LYS A 36 -3.52 17.26 -13.54
CA LYS A 36 -2.06 17.14 -13.51
C LYS A 36 -1.44 18.16 -12.59
N SER A 37 -1.92 19.42 -12.62
CA SER A 37 -1.48 20.49 -11.71
C SER A 37 -1.75 20.17 -10.24
N ALA A 38 -2.93 19.64 -9.92
CA ALA A 38 -3.27 19.19 -8.57
C ALA A 38 -2.32 18.07 -8.11
N GLY A 39 -1.98 17.11 -8.99
CA GLY A 39 -1.01 16.06 -8.70
C GLY A 39 0.38 16.61 -8.42
N ALA A 40 0.87 17.54 -9.24
CA ALA A 40 2.18 18.19 -9.05
C ALA A 40 2.23 18.99 -7.73
N GLN A 41 1.17 19.70 -7.37
CA GLN A 41 1.06 20.42 -6.09
C GLN A 41 1.09 19.47 -4.89
N LEU A 42 0.42 18.31 -5.00
CA LEU A 42 0.43 17.28 -3.96
C LEU A 42 1.84 16.71 -3.79
N ARG A 43 2.51 16.29 -4.86
CA ARG A 43 3.89 15.79 -4.82
C ARG A 43 4.83 16.80 -4.18
N ARG A 44 4.73 18.07 -4.58
CA ARG A 44 5.55 19.14 -4.00
C ARG A 44 5.38 19.25 -2.49
N ARG A 45 4.15 19.24 -1.98
CA ARG A 45 3.87 19.28 -0.54
C ARG A 45 4.37 18.04 0.18
N HIS A 46 4.20 16.88 -0.43
CA HIS A 46 4.63 15.61 0.15
C HIS A 46 6.15 15.52 0.28
N TRP A 47 6.91 15.98 -0.71
CA TRP A 47 8.37 16.03 -0.62
C TRP A 47 8.84 17.07 0.40
N ALA A 48 8.21 18.24 0.44
CA ALA A 48 8.53 19.25 1.47
C ALA A 48 8.31 18.70 2.89
N ALA A 49 7.26 17.92 3.12
CA ALA A 49 6.99 17.27 4.39
C ALA A 49 8.01 16.18 4.77
N GLN A 50 8.79 15.68 3.80
CA GLN A 50 9.82 14.67 3.97
C GLN A 50 11.25 15.24 3.95
N SER A 51 11.40 16.57 3.98
CA SER A 51 12.70 17.25 3.88
C SER A 51 13.71 16.89 4.97
N GLY A 52 13.23 16.38 6.12
CA GLY A 52 14.09 15.89 7.21
C GLY A 52 14.64 14.47 7.02
N LEU A 53 14.26 13.76 5.95
CA LEU A 53 14.78 12.44 5.63
C LEU A 53 16.04 12.52 4.76
N ALA A 54 16.92 11.54 4.90
CA ALA A 54 18.10 11.44 4.04
C ALA A 54 17.74 11.11 2.58
N LEU A 55 16.69 10.30 2.36
CA LEU A 55 16.19 9.93 1.05
C LEU A 55 14.65 9.95 1.05
N ALA A 56 14.04 10.57 0.04
CA ALA A 56 12.59 10.58 -0.14
C ALA A 56 12.16 9.74 -1.35
N PRO A 57 11.01 9.04 -1.29
CA PRO A 57 10.48 8.28 -2.41
C PRO A 57 10.05 9.20 -3.55
N VAL A 58 10.24 8.72 -4.78
CA VAL A 58 9.75 9.33 -6.03
C VAL A 58 9.20 8.23 -6.91
N GLY A 59 8.06 8.46 -7.56
CA GLY A 59 7.35 7.43 -8.34
C GLY A 59 6.31 6.64 -7.53
N ASP A 60 6.26 6.86 -6.21
CA ASP A 60 5.24 6.30 -5.31
C ASP A 60 3.87 7.01 -5.43
N PHE A 61 3.82 8.21 -6.03
CA PHE A 61 2.57 8.91 -6.31
C PHE A 61 1.93 8.38 -7.59
N ALA A 62 0.69 7.90 -7.47
CA ALA A 62 -0.14 7.46 -8.58
C ALA A 62 -1.49 8.18 -8.57
N PHE A 63 -2.02 8.55 -9.75
CA PHE A 63 -3.39 9.08 -9.85
C PHE A 63 -4.44 8.01 -9.57
N TYR A 64 -4.19 6.76 -9.96
CA TYR A 64 -5.10 5.64 -9.71
C TYR A 64 -4.46 4.60 -8.78
N ASP A 65 -3.53 3.78 -9.26
CA ASP A 65 -2.73 2.87 -8.43
C ASP A 65 -1.32 2.68 -9.03
N HIS A 66 -0.37 2.29 -8.16
CA HIS A 66 1.05 2.21 -8.53
C HIS A 66 1.37 0.99 -9.42
N LEU A 67 0.56 -0.07 -9.38
CA LEU A 67 0.78 -1.24 -10.23
C LEU A 67 0.29 -0.97 -11.66
N LEU A 68 -0.82 -0.25 -11.82
CA LEU A 68 -1.25 0.26 -13.11
C LEU A 68 -0.18 1.21 -13.70
N ASP A 69 0.36 2.08 -12.85
CA ASP A 69 1.44 2.98 -13.23
C ASP A 69 2.69 2.22 -13.69
N MET A 70 3.03 1.11 -13.01
CA MET A 70 4.11 0.23 -13.44
C MET A 70 3.79 -0.46 -14.77
N SER A 71 2.54 -0.88 -15.01
CA SER A 71 2.12 -1.44 -16.30
C SER A 71 2.34 -0.45 -17.45
N PHE A 72 2.03 0.84 -17.26
CA PHE A 72 2.31 1.88 -18.25
C PHE A 72 3.82 2.08 -18.45
N THR A 73 4.59 2.10 -17.37
CA THR A 73 6.07 2.19 -17.43
C THR A 73 6.68 1.02 -18.22
N LEU A 74 6.11 -0.17 -18.09
CA LEU A 74 6.54 -1.37 -18.83
C LEU A 74 5.92 -1.47 -20.23
N GLY A 75 5.09 -0.50 -20.66
CA GLY A 75 4.37 -0.54 -21.93
C GLY A 75 3.42 -1.72 -22.05
N HIS A 76 3.00 -2.29 -20.92
CA HIS A 76 2.14 -3.46 -20.83
C HIS A 76 0.68 -3.03 -20.65
N LEU A 77 -0.05 -2.94 -21.76
CA LEU A 77 -1.47 -2.61 -21.77
C LEU A 77 -2.31 -3.81 -22.22
N PRO A 78 -3.49 -4.01 -21.61
CA PRO A 78 -4.45 -5.01 -22.09
C PRO A 78 -4.78 -4.78 -23.58
N GLU A 79 -4.94 -5.85 -24.34
CA GLU A 79 -5.19 -5.78 -25.81
C GLU A 79 -6.41 -4.91 -26.14
N ARG A 80 -7.47 -4.99 -25.34
CA ARG A 80 -8.71 -4.21 -25.52
C ARG A 80 -8.54 -2.68 -25.46
N VAL A 81 -7.40 -2.20 -24.96
CA VAL A 81 -7.06 -0.76 -24.88
C VAL A 81 -5.86 -0.39 -25.76
N ARG A 82 -5.24 -1.35 -26.45
CA ARG A 82 -4.17 -1.10 -27.42
C ARG A 82 -4.72 -0.27 -28.57
N GLY A 83 -3.99 0.75 -29.00
CA GLY A 83 -4.38 1.62 -30.09
C GLY A 83 -5.32 2.77 -29.70
N PHE A 84 -5.71 2.92 -28.44
CA PHE A 84 -6.35 4.17 -28.00
C PHE A 84 -5.33 5.30 -28.02
N GLY A 85 -5.58 6.31 -28.84
CA GLY A 85 -4.84 7.56 -28.84
C GLY A 85 -5.20 8.42 -27.61
N GLY A 86 -4.48 9.53 -27.46
CA GLY A 86 -4.71 10.51 -26.42
C GLY A 86 -3.69 10.44 -25.29
N ASP A 87 -3.98 11.12 -24.19
CA ASP A 87 -3.08 11.23 -23.04
C ASP A 87 -2.93 9.88 -22.30
N PRO A 88 -1.71 9.48 -21.90
CA PRO A 88 -1.49 8.25 -21.14
C PRO A 88 -2.31 8.16 -19.85
N LEU A 89 -2.56 9.27 -19.16
CA LEU A 89 -3.37 9.28 -17.93
C LEU A 89 -4.85 8.95 -18.22
N ASP A 90 -5.40 9.47 -19.31
CA ASP A 90 -6.76 9.10 -19.77
C ASP A 90 -6.85 7.61 -20.09
N ASN A 91 -5.82 7.08 -20.74
CA ASN A 91 -5.74 5.66 -21.04
C ASN A 91 -5.66 4.82 -19.76
N ALA A 92 -4.92 5.28 -18.74
CA ALA A 92 -4.90 4.63 -17.43
C ALA A 92 -6.30 4.57 -16.79
N PHE A 93 -7.08 5.66 -16.87
CA PHE A 93 -8.46 5.64 -16.38
C PHE A 93 -9.37 4.74 -17.21
N ARG A 94 -9.18 4.62 -18.54
CA ARG A 94 -9.91 3.67 -19.37
C ARG A 94 -9.62 2.22 -19.00
N VAL A 95 -8.34 1.89 -18.75
CA VAL A 95 -7.96 0.55 -18.25
C VAL A 95 -8.64 0.26 -16.92
N ALA A 96 -8.58 1.22 -15.98
CA ALA A 96 -9.07 1.01 -14.63
C ALA A 96 -10.59 0.96 -14.50
N ARG A 97 -11.29 1.86 -15.20
CA ARG A 97 -12.73 2.10 -15.01
C ARG A 97 -13.60 1.60 -16.17
N GLY A 98 -12.98 1.21 -17.27
CA GLY A 98 -13.70 0.92 -18.48
C GLY A 98 -14.29 2.17 -19.14
N ARG A 99 -15.03 1.99 -20.22
CA ARG A 99 -15.75 3.01 -20.96
C ARG A 99 -17.02 2.42 -21.56
N SER A 100 -18.16 3.11 -21.37
CA SER A 100 -19.41 2.79 -22.05
C SER A 100 -19.61 3.70 -23.26
N ALA A 101 -20.05 3.17 -24.40
CA ALA A 101 -20.27 3.90 -25.66
C ALA A 101 -21.29 5.05 -25.56
N GLY A 102 -22.14 5.09 -24.53
CA GLY A 102 -23.19 6.09 -24.34
C GLY A 102 -22.84 7.26 -23.39
N GLY A 103 -21.62 7.38 -22.89
CA GLY A 103 -21.23 8.47 -21.96
C GLY A 103 -20.97 9.78 -22.70
N ALA A 104 -21.80 10.80 -22.46
CA ALA A 104 -21.76 12.10 -23.13
C ALA A 104 -20.46 12.93 -22.93
N ALA A 105 -19.54 12.53 -22.08
CA ALA A 105 -18.39 13.34 -21.68
C ALA A 105 -17.16 13.27 -22.60
N HIS A 106 -17.08 12.33 -23.56
CA HIS A 106 -15.88 12.18 -24.42
C HIS A 106 -16.24 11.78 -25.86
N ALA A 107 -16.92 12.67 -26.58
CA ALA A 107 -17.46 12.44 -27.95
C ALA A 107 -16.37 12.34 -29.07
N HIS A 108 -15.09 12.32 -28.76
CA HIS A 108 -14.04 12.47 -29.79
C HIS A 108 -13.14 11.26 -30.05
N CYS A 109 -13.41 10.08 -29.49
CA CYS A 109 -12.64 8.87 -29.82
C CYS A 109 -13.55 7.68 -30.10
N CYS A 110 -13.23 6.93 -31.14
CA CYS A 110 -13.91 5.75 -31.70
C CYS A 110 -14.64 4.86 -30.69
N GLY A 111 -15.89 4.66 -30.94
CA GLY A 111 -16.99 4.21 -30.13
C GLY A 111 -17.05 2.76 -29.66
N ALA A 112 -15.99 2.09 -29.25
CA ALA A 112 -16.09 0.74 -28.69
C ALA A 112 -16.21 0.77 -27.15
N ASP A 113 -17.11 -0.06 -26.60
CA ASP A 113 -17.17 -0.34 -25.17
C ASP A 113 -15.87 -1.01 -24.72
N VAL A 114 -15.33 -0.55 -23.58
CA VAL A 114 -14.13 -1.15 -22.95
C VAL A 114 -14.49 -1.59 -21.55
N ALA A 115 -14.33 -2.89 -21.28
CA ALA A 115 -14.52 -3.42 -19.94
C ALA A 115 -13.43 -2.89 -18.98
N ALA A 116 -13.83 -2.55 -17.76
CA ALA A 116 -12.92 -2.20 -16.68
C ALA A 116 -11.94 -3.34 -16.37
N GLY A 117 -10.73 -2.99 -15.97
CA GLY A 117 -9.78 -3.95 -15.44
C GLY A 117 -10.26 -4.59 -14.14
N GLU A 118 -9.84 -5.81 -13.89
CA GLU A 118 -10.08 -6.46 -12.60
C GLU A 118 -9.34 -5.69 -11.50
N MET A 119 -10.00 -5.42 -10.39
CA MET A 119 -9.43 -4.73 -9.24
C MET A 119 -9.41 -5.66 -8.03
N THR A 120 -8.25 -5.76 -7.36
CA THR A 120 -8.11 -6.56 -6.14
C THR A 120 -7.29 -5.83 -5.09
N LYS A 121 -7.23 -6.36 -3.88
CA LYS A 121 -6.47 -5.78 -2.78
C LYS A 121 -4.97 -5.97 -2.97
N TRP A 122 -4.21 -4.93 -2.62
CA TRP A 122 -2.77 -5.00 -2.44
C TRP A 122 -2.50 -5.75 -1.13
N PHE A 123 -2.19 -7.04 -1.26
CA PHE A 123 -2.06 -7.96 -0.13
C PHE A 123 -3.30 -7.92 0.80
N ASP A 124 -3.13 -7.90 2.08
CA ASP A 124 -4.20 -7.83 3.07
C ASP A 124 -4.59 -6.39 3.47
N THR A 125 -4.21 -5.40 2.66
CA THR A 125 -4.53 -3.97 2.90
C THR A 125 -5.87 -3.56 2.30
N ASN A 126 -6.31 -2.33 2.60
CA ASN A 126 -7.46 -1.70 1.93
C ASN A 126 -7.08 -0.95 0.64
N TYR A 127 -5.81 -0.91 0.29
CA TYR A 127 -5.38 -0.38 -1.00
C TYR A 127 -5.66 -1.40 -2.10
N HIS A 128 -6.20 -0.94 -3.23
CA HIS A 128 -6.54 -1.79 -4.36
C HIS A 128 -5.72 -1.40 -5.57
N TYR A 129 -5.46 -2.37 -6.43
CA TYR A 129 -4.74 -2.17 -7.68
C TYR A 129 -5.49 -2.85 -8.85
N ILE A 130 -5.24 -2.37 -10.06
CA ILE A 130 -5.71 -2.99 -11.30
C ILE A 130 -4.78 -4.13 -11.67
N VAL A 131 -5.34 -5.33 -11.78
CA VAL A 131 -4.61 -6.56 -12.04
C VAL A 131 -4.02 -6.55 -13.45
N PRO A 132 -2.69 -6.69 -13.62
CA PRO A 132 -2.08 -6.87 -14.94
C PRO A 132 -2.60 -8.13 -15.63
N GLU A 133 -2.90 -8.03 -16.93
CA GLU A 133 -3.48 -9.12 -17.72
C GLU A 133 -2.44 -9.67 -18.69
N PHE A 134 -2.01 -10.91 -18.48
CA PHE A 134 -0.97 -11.55 -19.27
C PHE A 134 -1.52 -12.58 -20.25
N THR A 135 -0.81 -12.77 -21.35
CA THR A 135 -0.94 -13.88 -22.30
C THR A 135 0.45 -14.36 -22.71
N ALA A 136 0.55 -15.50 -23.35
CA ALA A 136 1.82 -15.99 -23.92
C ALA A 136 2.44 -15.00 -24.92
N ALA A 137 1.61 -14.18 -25.58
CA ALA A 137 2.03 -13.15 -26.54
C ALA A 137 2.39 -11.80 -25.91
N THR A 138 2.29 -11.66 -24.57
CA THR A 138 2.59 -10.40 -23.89
C THR A 138 4.01 -9.91 -24.21
N THR A 139 4.13 -8.65 -24.58
CA THR A 139 5.37 -7.93 -24.84
C THR A 139 5.49 -6.74 -23.91
N PHE A 140 6.73 -6.31 -23.67
CA PHE A 140 7.03 -5.16 -22.83
C PHE A 140 7.86 -4.15 -23.62
N ALA A 141 7.61 -2.85 -23.39
CA ALA A 141 8.34 -1.75 -24.02
C ALA A 141 8.41 -0.59 -23.05
N LEU A 142 9.61 -0.12 -22.72
CA LEU A 142 9.80 0.90 -21.70
C LEU A 142 9.19 2.25 -22.08
N ASP A 143 8.35 2.79 -21.19
CA ASP A 143 7.97 4.20 -21.14
C ASP A 143 8.22 4.76 -19.73
N ALA A 144 9.38 5.34 -19.52
CA ALA A 144 9.78 5.92 -18.24
C ALA A 144 9.38 7.40 -18.09
N SER A 145 8.66 7.99 -19.06
CA SER A 145 8.41 9.44 -19.16
C SER A 145 7.84 10.01 -17.86
N ARG A 146 6.81 9.40 -17.31
CA ARG A 146 6.17 9.85 -16.07
C ARG A 146 7.09 9.78 -14.84
N LEU A 147 7.87 8.70 -14.70
CA LEU A 147 8.80 8.56 -13.58
C LEU A 147 9.93 9.59 -13.69
N LEU A 148 10.43 9.82 -14.90
CA LEU A 148 11.47 10.84 -15.15
C LEU A 148 10.94 12.25 -14.92
N GLU A 149 9.69 12.56 -15.28
CA GLU A 149 9.04 13.83 -14.97
C GLU A 149 8.96 14.06 -13.45
N GLN A 150 8.47 13.08 -12.70
CA GLN A 150 8.43 13.18 -11.23
C GLN A 150 9.82 13.32 -10.61
N LEU A 151 10.82 12.64 -11.17
CA LEU A 151 12.20 12.77 -10.73
C LEU A 151 12.76 14.17 -10.98
N ALA A 152 12.46 14.77 -12.14
CA ALA A 152 12.83 16.14 -12.46
C ALA A 152 12.15 17.16 -11.53
N GLU A 153 10.86 16.99 -11.25
CA GLU A 153 10.11 17.80 -10.27
C GLU A 153 10.73 17.73 -8.87
N ALA A 154 11.09 16.54 -8.40
CA ALA A 154 11.70 16.33 -7.09
C ALA A 154 13.08 17.02 -6.99
N ARG A 155 13.89 16.90 -8.03
CA ARG A 155 15.20 17.56 -8.11
C ARG A 155 15.12 19.07 -8.11
N ALA A 156 14.14 19.63 -8.83
CA ALA A 156 13.92 21.07 -8.84
C ALA A 156 13.63 21.64 -7.44
N GLN A 157 13.23 20.77 -6.49
CA GLN A 157 13.01 21.11 -5.09
C GLN A 157 14.17 20.71 -4.17
N GLY A 158 15.29 20.25 -4.70
CA GLY A 158 16.45 19.80 -3.92
C GLY A 158 16.25 18.49 -3.18
N VAL A 159 15.26 17.67 -3.57
CA VAL A 159 14.99 16.38 -2.95
C VAL A 159 16.05 15.36 -3.33
N ARG A 160 16.63 14.68 -2.35
CA ARG A 160 17.45 13.48 -2.58
C ARG A 160 16.52 12.31 -2.89
N ALA A 161 16.24 12.16 -4.16
CA ALA A 161 15.25 11.22 -4.67
C ALA A 161 15.74 9.77 -4.61
N LYS A 162 14.88 8.88 -4.13
CA LYS A 162 15.00 7.42 -4.24
C LYS A 162 13.79 6.93 -5.03
N PRO A 163 13.92 6.68 -6.36
CA PRO A 163 12.85 6.10 -7.16
C PRO A 163 12.33 4.79 -6.58
N VAL A 164 11.03 4.61 -6.62
CA VAL A 164 10.32 3.41 -6.14
C VAL A 164 9.62 2.75 -7.32
N ILE A 165 9.91 1.47 -7.53
CA ILE A 165 9.31 0.65 -8.58
C ILE A 165 8.86 -0.69 -8.00
N VAL A 166 7.76 -1.24 -8.50
CA VAL A 166 7.38 -2.63 -8.20
C VAL A 166 8.38 -3.56 -8.89
N GLY A 167 8.87 -4.57 -8.17
CA GLY A 167 9.85 -5.51 -8.70
C GLY A 167 9.26 -6.47 -9.74
N PRO A 168 10.11 -7.01 -10.63
CA PRO A 168 9.65 -7.82 -11.76
C PRO A 168 8.93 -9.10 -11.34
N VAL A 169 9.36 -9.73 -10.25
CA VAL A 169 8.76 -10.99 -9.80
C VAL A 169 7.40 -10.74 -9.14
N THR A 170 7.30 -9.72 -8.27
CA THR A 170 6.02 -9.29 -7.72
C THR A 170 5.05 -8.85 -8.82
N TYR A 171 5.52 -8.12 -9.83
CA TYR A 171 4.66 -7.68 -10.95
C TYR A 171 4.02 -8.86 -11.67
N LEU A 172 4.79 -9.92 -11.99
CA LEU A 172 4.26 -11.14 -12.59
C LEU A 172 3.34 -11.91 -11.64
N ALA A 173 3.69 -11.98 -10.35
CA ALA A 173 2.91 -12.72 -9.36
C ALA A 173 1.50 -12.12 -9.15
N LEU A 174 1.40 -10.80 -9.17
CA LEU A 174 0.14 -10.06 -8.94
C LEU A 174 -0.75 -9.95 -10.18
N GLY A 175 -0.24 -10.27 -11.37
CA GLY A 175 -1.05 -10.32 -12.58
C GLY A 175 -1.73 -11.67 -12.79
N LYS A 176 -2.60 -11.75 -13.79
CA LYS A 176 -3.34 -12.96 -14.16
C LYS A 176 -3.16 -13.31 -15.64
N SER A 177 -2.91 -14.58 -15.90
CA SER A 177 -2.96 -15.12 -17.26
C SER A 177 -4.40 -15.18 -17.76
N LYS A 178 -4.65 -14.70 -18.98
CA LYS A 178 -5.96 -14.70 -19.64
C LYS A 178 -6.13 -15.87 -20.63
N ASP A 179 -5.02 -16.57 -20.97
CA ASP A 179 -4.99 -17.69 -21.90
C ASP A 179 -4.48 -18.99 -21.24
N GLY A 180 -4.26 -18.97 -19.92
CA GLY A 180 -3.74 -20.10 -19.16
C GLY A 180 -2.23 -20.32 -19.28
N SER A 181 -1.51 -19.42 -19.99
CA SER A 181 -0.04 -19.50 -20.09
C SER A 181 0.65 -19.24 -18.75
N ASP A 182 1.83 -19.81 -18.59
CA ASP A 182 2.67 -19.55 -17.42
C ASP A 182 3.20 -18.11 -17.43
N ARG A 183 2.94 -17.36 -16.35
CA ARG A 183 3.39 -15.99 -16.19
C ARG A 183 4.90 -15.88 -16.05
N LEU A 184 5.55 -16.88 -15.44
CA LEU A 184 7.02 -16.90 -15.30
C LEU A 184 7.74 -17.01 -16.64
N ALA A 185 7.11 -17.60 -17.67
CA ALA A 185 7.65 -17.62 -19.03
C ALA A 185 7.85 -16.22 -19.65
N LEU A 186 7.25 -15.18 -19.05
CA LEU A 186 7.44 -13.78 -19.47
C LEU A 186 8.68 -13.12 -18.86
N LEU A 187 9.29 -13.69 -17.83
CA LEU A 187 10.43 -13.10 -17.13
C LEU A 187 11.60 -12.74 -18.06
N PRO A 188 12.02 -13.59 -19.02
CA PRO A 188 13.11 -13.25 -19.96
C PRO A 188 12.80 -12.05 -20.87
N ARG A 189 11.52 -11.71 -21.08
CA ARG A 189 11.12 -10.50 -21.84
C ARG A 189 10.99 -9.29 -20.95
N LEU A 190 10.65 -9.49 -19.68
CA LEU A 190 10.40 -8.42 -18.71
C LEU A 190 11.70 -7.85 -18.14
N VAL A 191 12.63 -8.69 -17.71
CA VAL A 191 13.88 -8.28 -17.04
C VAL A 191 14.72 -7.31 -17.88
N PRO A 192 14.89 -7.47 -19.20
CA PRO A 192 15.61 -6.49 -20.02
C PRO A 192 14.99 -5.08 -19.99
N VAL A 193 13.66 -4.97 -19.84
CA VAL A 193 12.98 -3.68 -19.74
C VAL A 193 13.26 -3.00 -18.39
N TYR A 194 13.32 -3.78 -17.31
CA TYR A 194 13.80 -3.29 -16.02
C TYR A 194 15.27 -2.83 -16.08
N ALA A 195 16.13 -3.59 -16.73
CA ALA A 195 17.53 -3.20 -16.92
C ALA A 195 17.64 -1.86 -17.66
N GLN A 196 16.87 -1.65 -18.73
CA GLN A 196 16.81 -0.38 -19.45
C GLN A 196 16.31 0.77 -18.53
N LEU A 197 15.28 0.53 -17.71
CA LEU A 197 14.77 1.52 -16.75
C LEU A 197 15.87 1.92 -15.76
N LEU A 198 16.57 0.95 -15.17
CA LEU A 198 17.64 1.20 -14.21
C LEU A 198 18.81 1.96 -14.83
N GLU A 199 19.18 1.66 -16.07
CA GLU A 199 20.20 2.41 -16.80
C GLU A 199 19.77 3.87 -17.09
N LEU A 200 18.51 4.11 -17.44
CA LEU A 200 17.97 5.46 -17.58
C LEU A 200 18.04 6.23 -16.26
N LEU A 201 17.68 5.60 -15.14
CA LEU A 201 17.76 6.21 -13.82
C LEU A 201 19.22 6.51 -13.42
N ALA A 202 20.16 5.60 -13.74
CA ALA A 202 21.59 5.82 -13.57
C ALA A 202 22.09 7.03 -14.39
N ALA A 203 21.67 7.14 -15.65
CA ALA A 203 22.00 8.27 -16.51
C ALA A 203 21.47 9.61 -15.98
N GLN A 204 20.37 9.54 -15.22
CA GLN A 204 19.88 10.69 -14.46
C GLN A 204 20.64 10.93 -13.15
N GLY A 205 21.70 10.22 -12.81
CA GLY A 205 22.46 10.38 -11.57
C GLY A 205 21.72 9.91 -10.32
N VAL A 206 20.77 8.99 -10.45
CA VAL A 206 20.14 8.30 -9.33
C VAL A 206 21.15 7.34 -8.71
N GLU A 207 21.32 7.41 -7.39
CA GLU A 207 22.20 6.51 -6.66
C GLU A 207 21.50 5.25 -6.19
N TRP A 208 20.29 5.40 -5.60
CA TRP A 208 19.51 4.31 -5.04
C TRP A 208 18.15 4.19 -5.70
N VAL A 209 17.76 2.98 -6.01
CA VAL A 209 16.39 2.62 -6.46
C VAL A 209 15.81 1.60 -5.49
N GLN A 210 14.63 1.88 -4.97
CA GLN A 210 13.84 0.91 -4.19
C GLN A 210 13.06 0.03 -5.16
N VAL A 211 13.22 -1.28 -5.00
CA VAL A 211 12.50 -2.30 -5.76
C VAL A 211 11.61 -3.07 -4.80
N ASP A 212 10.31 -2.88 -4.91
CA ASP A 212 9.32 -3.47 -4.02
C ASP A 212 8.99 -4.91 -4.43
N GLU A 213 9.39 -5.86 -3.59
CA GLU A 213 9.14 -7.30 -3.77
C GLU A 213 8.41 -7.91 -2.56
N PRO A 214 7.23 -7.40 -2.20
CA PRO A 214 6.52 -7.88 -1.02
C PRO A 214 6.02 -9.32 -1.12
N ILE A 215 6.01 -9.97 -2.29
CA ILE A 215 5.70 -11.41 -2.35
C ILE A 215 6.74 -12.27 -1.63
N LEU A 216 7.92 -11.75 -1.32
CA LEU A 216 8.92 -12.46 -0.51
C LEU A 216 8.46 -12.73 0.94
N VAL A 217 7.40 -12.09 1.41
CA VAL A 217 6.77 -12.41 2.71
C VAL A 217 5.61 -13.41 2.58
N THR A 218 5.47 -14.06 1.43
CA THR A 218 4.44 -15.08 1.17
C THR A 218 5.08 -16.43 0.89
N GLU A 219 4.29 -17.49 0.94
CA GLU A 219 4.76 -18.82 0.49
C GLU A 219 5.06 -18.80 -1.00
N LEU A 220 6.29 -19.19 -1.37
CA LEU A 220 6.75 -19.30 -2.75
C LEU A 220 7.17 -20.73 -3.04
N ASP A 221 6.72 -21.26 -4.17
CA ASP A 221 7.24 -22.52 -4.69
C ASP A 221 8.66 -22.38 -5.26
N ALA A 222 9.24 -23.47 -5.72
CA ALA A 222 10.61 -23.51 -6.22
C ALA A 222 10.81 -22.64 -7.48
N ASP A 223 9.79 -22.58 -8.36
CA ASP A 223 9.88 -21.85 -9.62
C ASP A 223 9.87 -20.35 -9.37
N TRP A 224 9.02 -19.84 -8.46
CA TRP A 224 9.00 -18.44 -8.05
C TRP A 224 10.29 -18.04 -7.33
N ARG A 225 10.85 -18.90 -6.46
CA ARG A 225 12.15 -18.65 -5.83
C ARG A 225 13.29 -18.61 -6.86
N HIS A 226 13.25 -19.51 -7.85
CA HIS A 226 14.23 -19.49 -8.94
C HIS A 226 14.12 -18.23 -9.80
N ALA A 227 12.91 -17.75 -10.07
CA ALA A 227 12.66 -16.50 -10.79
C ALA A 227 13.34 -15.29 -10.16
N PHE A 228 13.37 -15.19 -8.82
CA PHE A 228 14.14 -14.15 -8.13
C PHE A 228 15.63 -14.21 -8.44
N ASN A 229 16.22 -15.41 -8.38
CA ASN A 229 17.64 -15.58 -8.68
C ASN A 229 17.98 -15.18 -10.11
N LEU A 230 17.15 -15.57 -11.09
CA LEU A 230 17.34 -15.19 -12.49
C LEU A 230 17.21 -13.69 -12.68
N ALA A 231 16.11 -13.08 -12.22
CA ALA A 231 15.86 -11.67 -12.41
C ALA A 231 16.97 -10.79 -11.81
N TYR A 232 17.31 -11.02 -10.55
CA TYR A 232 18.28 -10.19 -9.86
C TYR A 232 19.74 -10.46 -10.26
N HIS A 233 20.05 -11.65 -10.79
CA HIS A 233 21.35 -11.91 -11.41
C HIS A 233 21.58 -11.01 -12.61
N ASP A 234 20.58 -10.81 -13.46
CA ASP A 234 20.68 -9.92 -14.62
C ASP A 234 20.67 -8.45 -14.21
N LEU A 235 19.82 -8.07 -13.25
CA LEU A 235 19.71 -6.69 -12.77
C LEU A 235 20.92 -6.20 -11.96
N LYS A 236 21.80 -7.10 -11.47
CA LYS A 236 23.04 -6.72 -10.77
C LYS A 236 23.99 -5.87 -11.59
N ALA A 237 23.88 -5.94 -12.92
CA ALA A 237 24.71 -5.15 -13.83
C ALA A 237 24.34 -3.67 -13.86
N ALA A 238 23.19 -3.27 -13.31
CA ALA A 238 22.77 -1.88 -13.25
C ALA A 238 23.75 -1.00 -12.45
N ARG A 239 23.96 0.21 -12.93
CA ARG A 239 24.88 1.19 -12.30
C ARG A 239 24.26 1.95 -11.14
N VAL A 240 23.07 1.58 -10.70
CA VAL A 240 22.39 2.08 -9.51
C VAL A 240 22.45 1.04 -8.38
N LYS A 241 22.39 1.52 -7.13
CA LYS A 241 22.27 0.65 -5.97
C LYS A 241 20.81 0.24 -5.78
N LEU A 242 20.52 -1.07 -5.76
CA LEU A 242 19.18 -1.59 -5.51
C LEU A 242 18.94 -1.79 -4.02
N LEU A 243 17.86 -1.20 -3.49
CA LEU A 243 17.28 -1.51 -2.20
C LEU A 243 16.07 -2.42 -2.44
N LEU A 244 16.24 -3.71 -2.19
CA LEU A 244 15.15 -4.68 -2.22
C LEU A 244 14.24 -4.42 -1.02
N ALA A 245 12.97 -4.08 -1.24
CA ALA A 245 12.04 -3.78 -0.17
C ALA A 245 11.00 -4.88 -0.01
N THR A 246 10.99 -5.50 1.17
CA THR A 246 10.00 -6.47 1.61
C THR A 246 9.21 -5.89 2.77
N TYR A 247 7.91 -6.15 2.84
CA TYR A 247 7.06 -5.60 3.89
C TYR A 247 5.75 -6.40 4.02
N PHE A 248 5.01 -6.15 5.09
CA PHE A 248 3.76 -6.77 5.53
C PHE A 248 3.90 -8.09 6.28
N GLY A 249 5.12 -8.52 6.58
CA GLY A 249 5.34 -9.73 7.35
C GLY A 249 6.81 -10.16 7.41
N PRO A 250 7.09 -11.24 8.12
CA PRO A 250 8.38 -11.90 8.15
C PRO A 250 8.71 -12.53 6.79
N LEU A 251 9.99 -12.77 6.53
CA LEU A 251 10.46 -13.45 5.32
C LEU A 251 10.31 -14.97 5.39
N GLU A 252 10.32 -15.51 6.59
CA GLU A 252 10.23 -16.96 6.86
C GLU A 252 11.18 -17.79 5.97
N ASP A 253 10.66 -18.74 5.20
CA ASP A 253 11.45 -19.62 4.30
C ASP A 253 12.18 -18.85 3.18
N ASN A 254 11.81 -17.61 2.90
CA ASN A 254 12.46 -16.78 1.88
C ASN A 254 13.60 -15.92 2.44
N ALA A 255 13.89 -15.96 3.75
CA ALA A 255 14.93 -15.14 4.38
C ALA A 255 16.31 -15.37 3.76
N HIS A 256 16.68 -16.64 3.53
CA HIS A 256 17.94 -17.00 2.87
C HIS A 256 18.00 -16.48 1.43
N LEU A 257 16.91 -16.59 0.67
CA LEU A 257 16.82 -16.07 -0.70
C LEU A 257 17.03 -14.57 -0.70
N ALA A 258 16.24 -13.81 0.07
CA ALA A 258 16.30 -12.34 0.13
C ALA A 258 17.68 -11.82 0.56
N ALA A 259 18.29 -12.46 1.58
CA ALA A 259 19.61 -12.09 2.07
C ALA A 259 20.72 -12.25 1.02
N ASN A 260 20.60 -13.23 0.11
CA ASN A 260 21.63 -13.58 -0.86
C ASN A 260 21.40 -12.99 -2.27
N LEU A 261 20.24 -12.40 -2.59
CA LEU A 261 20.05 -11.72 -3.87
C LEU A 261 21.13 -10.63 -4.07
N PRO A 262 21.66 -10.43 -5.28
CA PRO A 262 22.75 -9.51 -5.56
C PRO A 262 22.27 -8.05 -5.61
N VAL A 263 21.80 -7.54 -4.49
CA VAL A 263 21.35 -6.15 -4.27
C VAL A 263 22.26 -5.44 -3.27
N ALA A 264 22.26 -4.11 -3.28
CA ALA A 264 23.10 -3.29 -2.40
C ALA A 264 22.50 -3.13 -0.99
N GLY A 265 21.20 -3.28 -0.85
CA GLY A 265 20.49 -3.20 0.43
C GLY A 265 19.24 -4.05 0.47
N LEU A 266 18.85 -4.42 1.68
CA LEU A 266 17.62 -5.15 1.97
C LEU A 266 16.83 -4.36 3.01
N HIS A 267 15.55 -4.08 2.72
CA HIS A 267 14.60 -3.56 3.71
C HIS A 267 13.69 -4.68 4.18
N VAL A 268 13.49 -4.77 5.50
CA VAL A 268 12.59 -5.74 6.13
C VAL A 268 11.67 -5.07 7.15
N ASP A 269 10.48 -5.59 7.28
CA ASP A 269 9.50 -5.18 8.29
C ASP A 269 9.94 -5.70 9.67
N ALA A 270 10.53 -4.81 10.48
CA ALA A 270 10.97 -5.16 11.83
C ALA A 270 9.86 -4.99 12.89
N ILE A 271 8.62 -4.71 12.47
CA ILE A 271 7.43 -4.74 13.33
C ILE A 271 6.88 -6.17 13.41
N GLU A 272 6.66 -6.78 12.24
CA GLU A 272 6.09 -8.13 12.14
C GLU A 272 7.18 -9.23 12.11
N GLY A 273 8.36 -8.94 11.54
CA GLY A 273 9.47 -9.88 11.36
C GLY A 273 10.66 -9.66 12.32
N ARG A 274 10.46 -9.00 13.48
CA ARG A 274 11.58 -8.68 14.39
C ARG A 274 12.37 -9.90 14.87
N ASP A 275 11.68 -11.01 15.11
CA ASP A 275 12.31 -12.22 15.64
C ASP A 275 13.27 -12.88 14.63
N GLU A 276 13.16 -12.55 13.34
CA GLU A 276 14.04 -13.05 12.28
C GLU A 276 15.33 -12.24 12.12
N LEU A 277 15.44 -11.07 12.75
CA LEU A 277 16.60 -10.17 12.56
C LEU A 277 17.92 -10.83 12.96
N GLY A 278 17.93 -11.61 14.04
CA GLY A 278 19.13 -12.32 14.49
C GLY A 278 19.68 -13.30 13.41
N PRO A 279 18.91 -14.27 12.98
CA PRO A 279 19.28 -15.16 11.87
C PRO A 279 19.60 -14.42 10.57
N LEU A 280 18.80 -13.42 10.18
CA LEU A 280 19.00 -12.63 8.96
C LEU A 280 20.35 -11.91 8.95
N LEU A 281 20.75 -11.31 10.07
CA LEU A 281 22.03 -10.61 10.23
C LEU A 281 23.24 -11.55 10.05
N ASN A 282 23.09 -12.83 10.32
CA ASN A 282 24.16 -13.82 10.12
C ASN A 282 24.28 -14.28 8.67
N MET A 283 23.21 -14.14 7.88
CA MET A 283 23.15 -14.47 6.44
C MET A 283 23.50 -13.27 5.55
N LEU A 284 23.29 -12.05 6.05
CA LEU A 284 23.43 -10.84 5.26
C LEU A 284 24.92 -10.51 5.02
N SER A 285 25.26 -10.30 3.76
CA SER A 285 26.62 -9.85 3.39
C SER A 285 27.03 -8.57 4.16
N PRO A 286 28.28 -8.48 4.65
CA PRO A 286 28.77 -7.29 5.33
C PRO A 286 28.87 -6.03 4.43
N MET A 287 28.68 -6.20 3.12
CA MET A 287 28.65 -5.08 2.17
C MET A 287 27.27 -4.49 1.97
N LYS A 288 26.20 -5.17 2.43
CA LYS A 288 24.83 -4.73 2.23
C LYS A 288 24.38 -3.77 3.33
N VAL A 289 23.58 -2.79 2.92
CA VAL A 289 22.76 -1.99 3.82
C VAL A 289 21.59 -2.84 4.32
N LEU A 290 21.30 -2.75 5.62
CA LEU A 290 20.08 -3.27 6.22
C LEU A 290 19.17 -2.10 6.60
N SER A 291 18.07 -1.97 5.90
CA SER A 291 17.02 -1.02 6.23
C SER A 291 15.95 -1.71 7.08
N LEU A 292 15.69 -1.15 8.27
CA LEU A 292 14.71 -1.70 9.20
C LEU A 292 13.45 -0.85 9.22
N GLY A 293 12.32 -1.49 9.02
CA GLY A 293 11.00 -0.92 9.21
C GLY A 293 10.62 -0.86 10.68
N VAL A 294 10.97 0.23 11.36
CA VAL A 294 10.89 0.36 12.83
C VAL A 294 9.67 1.14 13.34
N VAL A 295 8.98 1.82 12.45
CA VAL A 295 7.73 2.54 12.73
C VAL A 295 6.61 1.90 11.93
N ASN A 296 5.54 1.45 12.61
CA ASN A 296 4.46 0.72 11.94
C ASN A 296 3.74 1.59 10.90
N GLY A 297 3.83 1.24 9.62
CA GLY A 297 3.23 1.95 8.49
C GLY A 297 1.75 1.59 8.23
N ARG A 298 1.17 0.62 8.96
CA ARG A 298 -0.19 0.09 8.73
C ARG A 298 -1.22 0.48 9.78
N ASN A 299 -0.77 0.97 10.93
CA ASN A 299 -1.66 1.43 11.99
C ASN A 299 -1.48 2.92 12.28
N VAL A 300 -2.37 3.48 13.09
CA VAL A 300 -2.37 4.90 13.45
C VAL A 300 -1.82 5.16 14.86
N TRP A 301 -1.23 4.16 15.50
CA TRP A 301 -0.75 4.29 16.86
C TRP A 301 0.67 4.86 16.91
N LYS A 302 0.93 5.64 17.94
CA LYS A 302 2.25 6.15 18.28
C LYS A 302 3.21 5.01 18.62
N THR A 303 4.42 5.07 18.09
CA THR A 303 5.49 4.10 18.39
C THR A 303 6.00 4.29 19.81
N ASP A 304 6.26 3.21 20.53
CA ASP A 304 7.01 3.25 21.81
C ASP A 304 8.50 3.44 21.48
N LEU A 305 8.95 4.70 21.44
CA LEU A 305 10.30 5.04 21.02
C LEU A 305 11.38 4.51 21.96
N ALA A 306 11.10 4.50 23.27
CA ALA A 306 12.05 4.00 24.26
C ALA A 306 12.29 2.49 24.08
N ALA A 307 11.21 1.71 24.02
CA ALA A 307 11.30 0.27 23.75
C ALA A 307 11.90 -0.05 22.38
N THR A 308 11.69 0.82 21.37
CA THR A 308 12.31 0.65 20.06
C THR A 308 13.81 0.90 20.11
N LEU A 309 14.27 1.91 20.83
CA LEU A 309 15.70 2.19 21.02
C LEU A 309 16.42 1.07 21.78
N ASP A 310 15.77 0.40 22.74
CA ASP A 310 16.39 -0.67 23.54
C ASP A 310 16.97 -1.80 22.67
N TRP A 311 16.33 -2.10 21.54
CA TRP A 311 16.82 -3.14 20.63
C TRP A 311 17.56 -2.58 19.40
N LEU A 312 17.35 -1.29 19.05
CA LEU A 312 18.05 -0.66 17.94
C LEU A 312 19.48 -0.26 18.26
N GLU A 313 19.77 0.20 19.49
CA GLU A 313 21.11 0.64 19.90
C GLU A 313 22.17 -0.46 19.70
N PRO A 314 21.98 -1.72 20.16
CA PRO A 314 22.94 -2.79 19.87
C PRO A 314 23.11 -3.09 18.37
N LEU A 315 22.04 -2.95 17.59
CA LEU A 315 22.12 -3.12 16.13
C LEU A 315 22.87 -1.97 15.46
N HIS A 316 22.70 -0.75 15.95
CA HIS A 316 23.44 0.41 15.46
C HIS A 316 24.95 0.27 15.75
N GLU A 317 25.34 -0.18 16.95
CA GLU A 317 26.73 -0.48 17.30
C GLU A 317 27.33 -1.52 16.35
N ARG A 318 26.57 -2.57 16.00
CA ARG A 318 27.02 -3.67 15.12
C ARG A 318 27.12 -3.26 13.64
N LEU A 319 26.15 -2.49 13.14
CA LEU A 319 25.98 -2.20 11.72
C LEU A 319 26.58 -0.84 11.30
N GLY A 320 26.65 0.13 12.21
CA GLY A 320 27.11 1.48 11.91
C GLY A 320 26.28 2.13 10.79
N GLU A 321 26.97 2.66 9.78
CA GLU A 321 26.33 3.33 8.62
C GLU A 321 25.51 2.40 7.72
N ARG A 322 25.65 1.09 7.87
CA ARG A 322 24.82 0.13 7.14
C ARG A 322 23.41 -0.02 7.70
N LEU A 323 23.16 0.50 8.91
CA LEU A 323 21.83 0.56 9.47
C LEU A 323 21.07 1.75 8.88
N TRP A 324 19.96 1.46 8.20
CA TRP A 324 19.01 2.47 7.74
C TRP A 324 17.69 2.29 8.49
N LEU A 325 16.96 3.39 8.68
CA LEU A 325 15.65 3.36 9.33
C LEU A 325 14.55 3.82 8.37
N ALA A 326 13.43 3.11 8.39
CA ALA A 326 12.25 3.42 7.60
C ALA A 326 10.96 3.05 8.37
N PRO A 327 9.77 3.47 7.90
CA PRO A 327 8.52 2.82 8.27
C PRO A 327 8.51 1.36 7.81
N SER A 328 7.70 0.51 8.47
CA SER A 328 7.63 -0.94 8.16
C SER A 328 7.11 -1.24 6.75
N CYS A 329 6.35 -0.33 6.18
CA CYS A 329 5.89 -0.33 4.79
C CYS A 329 5.63 1.11 4.33
N SER A 330 5.15 1.30 3.11
CA SER A 330 4.71 2.61 2.63
C SER A 330 3.69 3.26 3.58
N LEU A 331 3.85 4.53 3.91
CA LEU A 331 2.87 5.30 4.70
C LEU A 331 1.57 5.59 3.91
N LEU A 332 1.46 5.09 2.68
CA LEU A 332 0.23 5.11 1.89
C LEU A 332 -1.00 4.59 2.67
N HIS A 333 -0.77 3.71 3.64
CA HIS A 333 -1.82 3.01 4.39
C HIS A 333 -2.33 3.77 5.62
N VAL A 334 -1.78 4.93 5.93
CA VAL A 334 -2.19 5.77 7.08
C VAL A 334 -2.62 7.17 6.61
N PRO A 335 -3.44 7.90 7.39
CA PRO A 335 -3.80 9.28 7.08
C PRO A 335 -2.55 10.19 7.06
N VAL A 336 -2.66 11.34 6.38
CA VAL A 336 -1.52 12.25 6.15
C VAL A 336 -1.07 12.93 7.43
N ASP A 337 -1.97 13.65 8.09
CA ASP A 337 -1.62 14.54 9.20
C ASP A 337 -2.67 14.55 10.31
N LEU A 338 -2.25 14.17 11.50
CA LEU A 338 -3.07 14.17 12.71
C LEU A 338 -3.56 15.58 13.11
N ALA A 339 -2.87 16.65 12.71
CA ALA A 339 -3.30 18.02 12.98
C ALA A 339 -4.68 18.34 12.38
N GLN A 340 -5.06 17.69 11.30
CA GLN A 340 -6.38 17.85 10.65
C GLN A 340 -7.54 17.31 11.50
N GLU A 341 -7.28 16.43 12.46
CA GLU A 341 -8.28 15.87 13.37
C GLU A 341 -8.61 16.87 14.50
N ARG A 342 -9.35 17.93 14.15
CA ARG A 342 -9.65 19.06 15.06
C ARG A 342 -10.69 18.73 16.12
N ARG A 343 -11.55 17.72 15.88
CA ARG A 343 -12.65 17.32 16.75
C ARG A 343 -12.33 16.09 17.61
N LEU A 344 -11.16 15.52 17.42
CA LEU A 344 -10.76 14.33 18.15
C LEU A 344 -10.46 14.71 19.62
N ASP A 345 -10.90 13.86 20.53
CA ASP A 345 -10.60 13.95 21.95
C ASP A 345 -9.08 14.10 22.19
N PRO A 346 -8.62 15.06 23.02
CA PRO A 346 -7.19 15.32 23.20
C PRO A 346 -6.39 14.12 23.73
N GLU A 347 -6.97 13.33 24.65
CA GLU A 347 -6.32 12.14 25.20
C GLU A 347 -6.13 11.12 24.08
N LEU A 348 -7.18 10.77 23.35
CA LEU A 348 -7.10 9.85 22.21
C LEU A 348 -6.13 10.35 21.14
N LYS A 349 -6.18 11.65 20.81
CA LYS A 349 -5.26 12.27 19.84
C LYS A 349 -3.80 12.12 20.26
N SER A 350 -3.49 12.17 21.56
CA SER A 350 -2.12 12.03 22.06
C SER A 350 -1.52 10.62 21.82
N TRP A 351 -2.35 9.61 21.62
CA TRP A 351 -1.93 8.22 21.36
C TRP A 351 -1.66 7.91 19.89
N LEU A 352 -2.03 8.84 18.98
CA LEU A 352 -2.01 8.61 17.55
C LEU A 352 -0.78 9.22 16.88
N ALA A 353 -0.40 8.61 15.75
CA ALA A 353 0.61 9.10 14.82
C ALA A 353 0.17 8.78 13.39
N PHE A 354 -0.04 9.80 12.56
CA PHE A 354 -0.29 9.69 11.13
C PHE A 354 1.01 9.81 10.35
N ALA A 355 0.98 9.90 9.03
CA ALA A 355 2.19 9.84 8.22
C ALA A 355 3.25 10.89 8.65
N LEU A 356 2.87 12.14 8.86
CA LEU A 356 3.81 13.19 9.29
C LEU A 356 4.41 12.88 10.66
N GLN A 357 3.58 12.49 11.63
CA GLN A 357 4.05 12.17 12.98
C GLN A 357 4.93 10.92 12.99
N LYS A 358 4.67 9.93 12.12
CA LYS A 358 5.53 8.74 11.96
C LYS A 358 6.90 9.09 11.37
N LEU A 359 6.98 10.08 10.49
CA LEU A 359 8.26 10.60 10.01
C LEU A 359 9.02 11.34 11.12
N GLU A 360 8.31 12.07 11.99
CA GLU A 360 8.91 12.69 13.19
C GLU A 360 9.46 11.63 14.15
N GLU A 361 8.71 10.54 14.41
CA GLU A 361 9.17 9.40 15.21
C GLU A 361 10.45 8.80 14.63
N LEU A 362 10.52 8.61 13.32
CA LEU A 362 11.69 8.08 12.63
C LEU A 362 12.91 8.98 12.80
N GLN A 363 12.73 10.31 12.67
CA GLN A 363 13.79 11.30 12.88
C GLN A 363 14.25 11.36 14.34
N LEU A 364 13.34 11.17 15.31
CA LEU A 364 13.67 11.08 16.72
C LEU A 364 14.54 9.87 17.03
N LEU A 365 14.19 8.69 16.48
CA LEU A 365 15.00 7.47 16.61
C LEU A 365 16.40 7.67 16.03
N ALA A 366 16.52 8.24 14.83
CA ALA A 366 17.81 8.49 14.21
C ALA A 366 18.68 9.46 15.04
N ARG A 367 18.10 10.57 15.52
CA ARG A 367 18.81 11.51 16.38
C ARG A 367 19.26 10.90 17.70
N ALA A 368 18.43 10.01 18.27
CA ALA A 368 18.80 9.29 19.51
C ALA A 368 19.97 8.33 19.28
N LEU A 369 20.01 7.63 18.15
CA LEU A 369 21.11 6.74 17.79
C LEU A 369 22.41 7.48 17.49
N ASP A 370 22.33 8.63 16.80
CA ASP A 370 23.52 9.42 16.45
C ASP A 370 24.08 10.25 17.61
N GLY A 371 23.22 10.82 18.45
CA GLY A 371 23.59 11.78 19.49
C GLY A 371 23.29 11.33 20.93
N GLY A 372 22.82 10.08 21.09
CA GLY A 372 22.37 9.52 22.37
C GLY A 372 20.97 10.01 22.77
N ARG A 373 20.30 9.24 23.63
CA ARG A 373 18.92 9.53 24.13
C ARG A 373 18.80 10.90 24.81
N ALA A 374 19.90 11.41 25.37
CA ALA A 374 19.92 12.72 26.02
C ALA A 374 19.60 13.88 25.05
N SER A 375 19.98 13.74 23.77
CA SER A 375 19.72 14.75 22.72
C SER A 375 18.22 14.94 22.38
N VAL A 376 17.39 13.96 22.73
CA VAL A 376 15.94 13.92 22.46
C VAL A 376 15.11 13.63 23.72
N ARG A 377 15.67 13.89 24.91
CA ARG A 377 15.08 13.51 26.22
C ARG A 377 13.63 13.96 26.38
N GLU A 378 13.33 15.21 26.07
CA GLU A 378 11.96 15.75 26.24
C GLU A 378 10.97 15.05 25.33
N ALA A 379 11.34 14.80 24.07
CA ALA A 379 10.47 14.11 23.11
C ALA A 379 10.24 12.64 23.52
N LEU A 380 11.28 11.96 24.03
CA LEU A 380 11.14 10.60 24.56
C LEU A 380 10.25 10.57 25.81
N ALA A 381 10.38 11.52 26.72
CA ALA A 381 9.53 11.63 27.91
C ALA A 381 8.05 11.86 27.53
N ALA A 382 7.77 12.77 26.59
CA ALA A 382 6.42 13.02 26.08
C ALA A 382 5.84 11.80 25.38
N ASN A 383 6.63 11.08 24.58
CA ASN A 383 6.24 9.84 23.94
C ASN A 383 5.90 8.76 24.96
N ALA A 384 6.78 8.52 25.93
CA ALA A 384 6.58 7.52 26.99
C ALA A 384 5.33 7.82 27.82
N ALA A 385 5.06 9.08 28.15
CA ALA A 385 3.85 9.49 28.85
C ALA A 385 2.58 9.16 28.04
N ALA A 386 2.56 9.42 26.74
CA ALA A 386 1.42 9.12 25.86
C ALA A 386 1.20 7.59 25.71
N VAL A 387 2.27 6.82 25.55
CA VAL A 387 2.22 5.34 25.46
C VAL A 387 1.68 4.76 26.77
N GLU A 388 2.18 5.23 27.91
CA GLU A 388 1.74 4.75 29.22
C GLU A 388 0.30 5.17 29.55
N ALA A 389 -0.12 6.40 29.18
CA ALA A 389 -1.49 6.85 29.31
C ALA A 389 -2.46 5.92 28.55
N ARG A 390 -2.13 5.53 27.31
CA ARG A 390 -2.91 4.56 26.55
C ARG A 390 -2.92 3.19 27.22
N ARG A 391 -1.77 2.73 27.69
CA ARG A 391 -1.61 1.40 28.34
C ARG A 391 -2.45 1.27 29.60
N ARG A 392 -2.68 2.36 30.35
CA ARG A 392 -3.46 2.38 31.58
C ARG A 392 -4.90 2.84 31.42
N SER A 393 -5.27 3.40 30.28
CA SER A 393 -6.59 4.00 30.09
C SER A 393 -7.73 2.98 30.23
N PRO A 394 -8.76 3.27 31.04
CA PRO A 394 -9.96 2.43 31.12
C PRO A 394 -10.74 2.41 29.80
N ARG A 395 -10.48 3.34 28.89
CA ARG A 395 -11.07 3.34 27.52
C ARG A 395 -10.53 2.20 26.66
N VAL A 396 -9.34 1.66 26.99
CA VAL A 396 -8.69 0.56 26.27
C VAL A 396 -8.92 -0.78 26.97
N HIS A 397 -9.24 -0.73 28.28
CA HIS A 397 -9.36 -1.91 29.13
C HIS A 397 -10.75 -2.03 29.71
N ASP A 398 -11.46 -3.09 29.35
CA ASP A 398 -12.70 -3.52 29.98
C ASP A 398 -12.41 -4.77 30.83
N ALA A 399 -12.62 -4.63 32.14
CA ALA A 399 -12.37 -5.72 33.10
C ALA A 399 -13.30 -6.93 32.88
N ALA A 400 -14.57 -6.68 32.48
CA ALA A 400 -15.53 -7.75 32.22
C ALA A 400 -15.15 -8.55 30.97
N VAL A 401 -14.72 -7.84 29.89
CA VAL A 401 -14.24 -8.49 28.66
C VAL A 401 -12.97 -9.31 28.96
N ARG A 402 -12.02 -8.78 29.72
CA ARG A 402 -10.80 -9.50 30.13
C ARG A 402 -11.11 -10.74 30.95
N ALA A 403 -12.02 -10.64 31.92
CA ALA A 403 -12.46 -11.79 32.70
C ALA A 403 -13.13 -12.84 31.81
N ALA A 404 -14.01 -12.42 30.90
CA ALA A 404 -14.64 -13.33 29.95
C ALA A 404 -13.60 -14.03 29.04
N VAL A 405 -12.60 -13.30 28.50
CA VAL A 405 -11.52 -13.90 27.71
C VAL A 405 -10.68 -14.87 28.52
N ALA A 406 -10.33 -14.53 29.77
CA ALA A 406 -9.58 -15.40 30.66
C ALA A 406 -10.34 -16.68 31.04
N ALA A 407 -11.68 -16.63 31.05
CA ALA A 407 -12.54 -17.77 31.32
C ALA A 407 -12.78 -18.68 30.09
N LEU A 408 -12.26 -18.33 28.91
CA LEU A 408 -12.40 -19.15 27.71
C LEU A 408 -11.61 -20.46 27.87
N GLY A 409 -12.34 -21.59 27.88
CA GLY A 409 -11.73 -22.92 27.88
C GLY A 409 -11.41 -23.44 26.48
N ALA A 410 -10.58 -24.47 26.42
CA ALA A 410 -10.23 -25.17 25.18
C ALA A 410 -11.45 -25.74 24.41
N ASP A 411 -12.58 -25.89 25.08
CA ASP A 411 -13.81 -26.43 24.50
C ASP A 411 -14.65 -25.38 23.76
N LEU A 412 -14.31 -24.09 23.81
CA LEU A 412 -15.10 -23.04 23.18
C LEU A 412 -15.25 -23.24 21.66
N GLY A 413 -14.22 -23.76 21.02
CA GLY A 413 -14.24 -24.10 19.58
C GLY A 413 -15.03 -25.37 19.27
N ARG A 414 -15.45 -26.15 20.26
CA ARG A 414 -16.18 -27.42 20.06
C ARG A 414 -17.67 -27.20 20.11
N ARG A 415 -18.35 -27.61 19.06
CA ARG A 415 -19.83 -27.60 19.06
C ARG A 415 -20.37 -28.75 19.88
N ARG A 416 -21.45 -28.50 20.65
CA ARG A 416 -22.13 -29.56 21.44
C ARG A 416 -22.62 -30.73 20.57
N SER A 417 -23.07 -30.43 19.35
CA SER A 417 -23.52 -31.42 18.38
C SER A 417 -22.60 -31.43 17.18
N PRO A 418 -21.99 -32.56 16.79
CA PRO A 418 -21.21 -32.71 15.58
C PRO A 418 -22.07 -32.50 14.33
N TYR A 419 -21.40 -32.21 13.19
CA TYR A 419 -22.08 -31.92 11.92
C TYR A 419 -23.13 -32.99 11.54
N ALA A 420 -22.76 -34.26 11.62
CA ALA A 420 -23.66 -35.38 11.26
C ALA A 420 -25.00 -35.37 12.04
N GLN A 421 -25.03 -34.84 13.25
CA GLN A 421 -26.27 -34.72 14.05
C GLN A 421 -27.01 -33.40 13.75
N ARG A 422 -26.27 -32.32 13.39
CA ARG A 422 -26.88 -31.01 13.12
C ARG A 422 -27.48 -30.92 11.71
N ALA A 423 -26.80 -31.46 10.70
CA ALA A 423 -27.20 -31.34 9.32
C ALA A 423 -28.62 -31.82 9.03
N PRO A 424 -29.04 -33.03 9.49
CA PRO A 424 -30.44 -33.48 9.29
C PRO A 424 -31.47 -32.57 9.96
N ARG A 425 -31.17 -32.09 11.16
CA ARG A 425 -32.08 -31.17 11.90
C ARG A 425 -32.22 -29.83 11.21
N GLN A 426 -31.10 -29.29 10.72
CA GLN A 426 -31.09 -28.02 9.95
C GLN A 426 -31.81 -28.18 8.63
N ALA A 427 -31.57 -29.27 7.89
CA ALA A 427 -32.25 -29.55 6.63
C ALA A 427 -33.79 -29.66 6.84
N ALA A 428 -34.24 -30.35 7.87
CA ALA A 428 -35.66 -30.49 8.21
C ALA A 428 -36.31 -29.14 8.58
N LEU A 429 -35.56 -28.24 9.28
CA LEU A 429 -36.04 -26.94 9.69
C LEU A 429 -36.06 -25.93 8.54
N LEU A 430 -34.95 -25.85 7.78
CA LEU A 430 -34.76 -24.82 6.77
C LEU A 430 -35.36 -25.18 5.41
N GLN A 431 -35.52 -26.48 5.12
CA GLN A 431 -36.07 -26.98 3.85
C GLN A 431 -35.45 -26.37 2.58
N LEU A 432 -34.14 -26.06 2.65
CA LEU A 432 -33.41 -25.48 1.54
C LEU A 432 -33.19 -26.48 0.42
N PRO A 433 -33.17 -26.05 -0.85
CA PRO A 433 -32.74 -26.89 -1.97
C PRO A 433 -31.29 -27.33 -1.83
N ALA A 434 -30.88 -28.31 -2.64
CA ALA A 434 -29.51 -28.87 -2.57
C ALA A 434 -28.40 -27.80 -2.76
N PHE A 435 -28.65 -26.79 -3.58
CA PHE A 435 -27.74 -25.65 -3.83
C PHE A 435 -28.47 -24.35 -3.58
N PRO A 436 -28.66 -23.94 -2.31
CA PRO A 436 -29.40 -22.74 -2.01
C PRO A 436 -28.62 -21.50 -2.47
N THR A 437 -29.32 -20.55 -3.05
CA THR A 437 -28.77 -19.23 -3.36
C THR A 437 -28.89 -18.30 -2.14
N THR A 438 -28.00 -17.34 -2.07
CA THR A 438 -28.03 -16.26 -1.08
C THR A 438 -27.67 -14.94 -1.74
N THR A 439 -27.90 -13.83 -1.05
CA THR A 439 -27.44 -12.52 -1.54
C THR A 439 -25.91 -12.44 -1.44
N ILE A 440 -25.29 -11.73 -2.39
CA ILE A 440 -23.83 -11.50 -2.39
C ILE A 440 -23.39 -10.61 -1.22
N GLY A 441 -24.28 -9.75 -0.73
CA GLY A 441 -24.05 -8.80 0.33
C GLY A 441 -25.15 -7.77 0.40
N SER A 442 -24.84 -6.51 0.72
CA SER A 442 -25.78 -5.42 0.77
C SER A 442 -26.31 -5.07 -0.64
N PHE A 443 -27.61 -4.85 -0.76
CA PHE A 443 -28.16 -4.28 -1.98
C PHE A 443 -27.58 -2.89 -2.28
N PRO A 444 -27.48 -2.49 -3.58
CA PRO A 444 -26.97 -1.18 -3.95
C PRO A 444 -27.73 -0.04 -3.28
N GLN A 445 -26.99 0.95 -2.80
CA GLN A 445 -27.58 2.16 -2.25
C GLN A 445 -27.94 3.12 -3.39
N THR A 446 -29.24 3.11 -3.78
CA THR A 446 -29.74 3.94 -4.86
C THR A 446 -29.71 5.45 -4.54
N ALA A 447 -29.91 6.30 -5.53
CA ALA A 447 -30.01 7.75 -5.33
C ALA A 447 -31.20 8.11 -4.41
N GLU A 448 -32.30 7.36 -4.51
CA GLU A 448 -33.52 7.54 -3.72
C GLU A 448 -33.25 7.23 -2.24
N ILE A 449 -32.54 6.14 -1.93
CA ILE A 449 -32.14 5.80 -0.56
C ILE A 449 -31.25 6.88 0.03
N ARG A 450 -30.27 7.36 -0.74
CA ARG A 450 -29.36 8.42 -0.29
C ARG A 450 -30.10 9.73 -0.02
N ARG A 451 -31.05 10.09 -0.90
CA ARG A 451 -31.91 11.28 -0.74
C ARG A 451 -32.77 11.16 0.51
N ALA A 452 -33.51 10.07 0.69
CA ALA A 452 -34.36 9.85 1.87
C ALA A 452 -33.56 9.97 3.18
N ARG A 453 -32.34 9.39 3.23
CA ARG A 453 -31.44 9.54 4.37
C ARG A 453 -31.01 10.99 4.63
N ALA A 454 -30.68 11.72 3.56
CA ALA A 454 -30.27 13.13 3.65
C ALA A 454 -31.43 14.01 4.13
N GLU A 455 -32.64 13.79 3.63
CA GLU A 455 -33.83 14.52 4.04
C GLU A 455 -34.22 14.24 5.49
N PHE A 456 -34.15 12.97 5.92
CA PHE A 456 -34.36 12.58 7.31
C PHE A 456 -33.32 13.25 8.24
N LYS A 457 -32.05 13.18 7.89
CA LYS A 457 -30.96 13.82 8.65
C LYS A 457 -31.11 15.34 8.73
N ALA A 458 -31.69 15.97 7.71
CA ALA A 458 -31.96 17.40 7.65
C ALA A 458 -33.30 17.81 8.30
N GLY A 459 -34.05 16.85 8.89
CA GLY A 459 -35.35 17.10 9.51
C GLY A 459 -36.49 17.41 8.53
N ARG A 460 -36.28 17.21 7.24
CA ARG A 460 -37.32 17.41 6.20
C ARG A 460 -38.24 16.20 5.99
N LEU A 461 -37.79 15.02 6.42
CA LEU A 461 -38.53 13.79 6.46
C LEU A 461 -38.59 13.31 7.90
N ASP A 462 -39.79 12.98 8.39
CA ASP A 462 -39.96 12.42 9.73
C ASP A 462 -39.59 10.94 9.80
N GLN A 463 -39.55 10.38 11.01
CA GLN A 463 -39.21 8.97 11.22
C GLN A 463 -40.15 8.03 10.47
N ALA A 464 -41.46 8.27 10.50
CA ALA A 464 -42.45 7.43 9.84
C ALA A 464 -42.28 7.45 8.32
N GLY A 465 -42.06 8.62 7.72
CA GLY A 465 -41.79 8.77 6.29
C GLY A 465 -40.50 8.11 5.86
N TYR A 466 -39.41 8.23 6.68
CA TYR A 466 -38.17 7.56 6.40
C TYR A 466 -38.32 6.02 6.44
N GLU A 467 -38.99 5.46 7.46
CA GLU A 467 -39.25 4.02 7.55
C GLU A 467 -40.10 3.52 6.39
N ALA A 468 -41.14 4.27 5.99
CA ALA A 468 -41.96 3.94 4.85
C ALA A 468 -41.16 3.89 3.56
N ALA A 469 -40.27 4.87 3.32
CA ALA A 469 -39.37 4.89 2.19
C ALA A 469 -38.43 3.67 2.18
N MET A 470 -37.82 3.31 3.32
CA MET A 470 -36.94 2.15 3.41
C MET A 470 -37.69 0.83 3.19
N ARG A 471 -38.90 0.69 3.72
CA ARG A 471 -39.76 -0.50 3.49
C ARG A 471 -40.14 -0.64 2.01
N ALA A 472 -40.43 0.47 1.33
CA ALA A 472 -40.73 0.47 -0.10
C ALA A 472 -39.53 0.01 -0.94
N GLU A 473 -38.31 0.49 -0.61
CA GLU A 473 -37.07 0.08 -1.29
C GLU A 473 -36.76 -1.40 -1.05
N ILE A 474 -36.91 -1.90 0.17
CA ILE A 474 -36.76 -3.33 0.49
C ILE A 474 -37.76 -4.16 -0.31
N ALA A 475 -39.04 -3.77 -0.31
CA ALA A 475 -40.09 -4.46 -1.06
C ALA A 475 -39.78 -4.50 -2.57
N ARG A 476 -39.27 -3.40 -3.13
CA ARG A 476 -38.88 -3.33 -4.55
C ARG A 476 -37.71 -4.26 -4.86
N SER A 477 -36.75 -4.42 -3.91
CA SER A 477 -35.57 -5.25 -4.10
C SER A 477 -35.86 -6.75 -3.97
N VAL A 478 -36.95 -7.12 -3.29
CA VAL A 478 -37.34 -8.53 -3.05
C VAL A 478 -38.28 -9.05 -4.17
N ARG A 479 -39.03 -8.18 -4.85
CA ARG A 479 -39.90 -8.52 -5.97
C ARG A 479 -39.12 -8.70 -7.28
#